data_7c587e81141e3ca71929fe6044adb8df
#
_entry.id   7c587e81141e3ca71929fe6044adb8df
#
_cell.length_a   1.000
_cell.length_b   1.000
_cell.length_c   1.000
_cell.angle_alpha   90.00
_cell.angle_beta   90.00
_cell.angle_gamma   90.00
#
_symmetry.space_group_name_H-M   'P 1'
#
loop_
_entity.id
_entity.type
_entity.pdbx_description
1 polymer ?
#
loop_
_entity_poly.entity_id
_entity_poly.type
_entity_poly.pdbx_seq_one_letter_code
_entity_poly.pdbx_strand_id
1 'polypeptide(L)'
;MPSKNKINEGKANYMSVNIQFQGTYEDILDFIKRIEDFPKYIKIKNIKVSQNGNLGINGSVTLEFYAIPKIEKEYGDLLEWNLDNSYGKVNPFDGQDIISRFKGLNTEKIKEKNSDFIMCVKPMNSTLPTMMLGKGNVEGDSTYIYEDNPGIEEVYVYLTKQNDKYFYKYNDSKDRYPQDYNENGEEFILSSSTINFNIYSNNRLDNLDNSGVKLNIINNTDKTVALRIKGDDKNRPRVTVSQSGSGKVDITRD
;
A
#
# COMPACT_ATOMS: atom_id res chain seq x y z
N MET A 1 -33.85 -2.77 18.55
CA MET A 1 -35.12 -2.42 17.88
C MET A 1 -34.86 -1.37 16.81
N PRO A 2 -35.45 -1.47 15.61
CA PRO A 2 -35.31 -0.43 14.61
C PRO A 2 -36.05 0.82 15.00
N SER A 3 -35.39 1.98 14.93
CA SER A 3 -36.02 3.28 15.19
C SER A 3 -36.48 3.92 13.87
N LYS A 4 -37.75 4.34 13.81
CA LYS A 4 -38.27 5.12 12.66
C LYS A 4 -38.09 6.63 12.95
N ASN A 5 -37.29 7.29 12.16
CA ASN A 5 -37.18 8.76 12.20
C ASN A 5 -37.96 9.36 11.03
N LYS A 6 -38.98 10.17 11.33
CA LYS A 6 -39.65 11.02 10.34
C LYS A 6 -38.89 12.34 10.25
N ILE A 7 -38.43 12.70 9.06
CA ILE A 7 -37.73 13.96 8.82
C ILE A 7 -38.63 14.87 7.96
N ASN A 8 -38.67 16.13 8.35
CA ASN A 8 -39.46 17.22 7.74
C ASN A 8 -39.03 17.51 6.31
N GLU A 9 -39.94 18.06 5.54
CA GLU A 9 -39.95 18.45 4.13
C GLU A 9 -38.59 18.48 3.40
N GLY A 10 -38.45 17.65 2.37
CA GLY A 10 -37.29 17.58 1.48
C GLY A 10 -36.24 16.52 1.83
N LYS A 11 -36.44 15.72 2.88
CA LYS A 11 -35.52 14.62 3.26
C LYS A 11 -36.23 13.27 3.11
N ALA A 12 -35.50 12.29 2.56
CA ALA A 12 -36.00 10.93 2.41
C ALA A 12 -36.25 10.25 3.78
N ASN A 13 -37.36 9.51 3.91
CA ASN A 13 -37.61 8.69 5.09
C ASN A 13 -36.62 7.53 5.12
N TYR A 14 -36.05 7.26 6.28
CA TYR A 14 -35.14 6.11 6.44
C TYR A 14 -35.40 5.35 7.74
N MET A 15 -34.99 4.11 7.76
CA MET A 15 -34.93 3.25 8.94
C MET A 15 -33.46 2.93 9.25
N SER A 16 -33.04 3.14 10.49
CA SER A 16 -31.68 2.84 10.92
C SER A 16 -31.63 1.51 11.69
N VAL A 17 -30.68 0.65 11.35
CA VAL A 17 -30.44 -0.65 11.97
C VAL A 17 -28.98 -0.71 12.40
N ASN A 18 -28.74 -1.12 13.65
CA ASN A 18 -27.39 -1.41 14.15
C ASN A 18 -27.22 -2.93 14.23
N ILE A 19 -26.16 -3.43 13.59
CA ILE A 19 -25.81 -4.85 13.54
C ILE A 19 -24.46 -5.02 14.22
N GLN A 20 -24.38 -5.92 15.19
CA GLN A 20 -23.11 -6.36 15.76
C GLN A 20 -22.63 -7.60 14.98
N PHE A 21 -21.31 -7.69 14.75
CA PHE A 21 -20.72 -8.79 14.03
C PHE A 21 -19.43 -9.26 14.68
N GLN A 22 -19.09 -10.51 14.42
CA GLN A 22 -17.83 -11.15 14.73
C GLN A 22 -17.47 -12.09 13.58
N GLY A 23 -16.23 -12.06 13.12
CA GLY A 23 -15.79 -12.87 12.00
C GLY A 23 -14.35 -12.54 11.61
N THR A 24 -14.00 -12.82 10.37
CA THR A 24 -12.74 -12.39 9.77
C THR A 24 -12.90 -11.04 9.08
N TYR A 25 -11.78 -10.41 8.73
CA TYR A 25 -11.83 -9.16 7.96
C TYR A 25 -12.39 -9.39 6.55
N GLU A 26 -12.12 -10.54 5.94
CA GLU A 26 -12.67 -10.93 4.65
C GLU A 26 -14.19 -11.03 4.69
N ASP A 27 -14.77 -11.59 5.76
CA ASP A 27 -16.22 -11.70 5.92
C ASP A 27 -16.89 -10.33 5.94
N ILE A 28 -16.30 -9.34 6.60
CA ILE A 28 -16.89 -7.98 6.64
C ILE A 28 -16.75 -7.27 5.29
N LEU A 29 -15.65 -7.47 4.56
CA LEU A 29 -15.51 -6.92 3.22
C LEU A 29 -16.53 -7.52 2.25
N ASP A 30 -16.74 -8.84 2.29
CA ASP A 30 -17.76 -9.49 1.47
C ASP A 30 -19.18 -9.03 1.83
N PHE A 31 -19.44 -8.82 3.13
CA PHE A 31 -20.69 -8.23 3.58
C PHE A 31 -20.89 -6.81 3.06
N ILE A 32 -19.88 -5.94 3.14
CA ILE A 32 -19.96 -4.56 2.62
C ILE A 32 -20.22 -4.59 1.11
N LYS A 33 -19.49 -5.42 0.37
CA LYS A 33 -19.69 -5.58 -1.08
C LYS A 33 -21.11 -6.00 -1.42
N ARG A 34 -21.66 -6.97 -0.70
CA ARG A 34 -23.07 -7.38 -0.89
C ARG A 34 -24.08 -6.28 -0.57
N ILE A 35 -23.76 -5.39 0.38
CA ILE A 35 -24.60 -4.22 0.67
C ILE A 35 -24.53 -3.21 -0.47
N GLU A 36 -23.35 -2.98 -1.05
CA GLU A 36 -23.15 -2.05 -2.17
C GLU A 36 -23.80 -2.56 -3.46
N ASP A 37 -23.70 -3.86 -3.73
CA ASP A 37 -24.34 -4.53 -4.88
C ASP A 37 -25.87 -4.69 -4.71
N PHE A 38 -26.43 -4.35 -3.54
CA PHE A 38 -27.84 -4.57 -3.27
C PHE A 38 -28.70 -3.53 -3.99
N PRO A 39 -29.73 -3.97 -4.77
CA PRO A 39 -30.52 -3.11 -5.67
C PRO A 39 -31.50 -2.16 -4.93
N LYS A 40 -31.27 -1.89 -3.65
CA LYS A 40 -32.07 -0.94 -2.85
C LYS A 40 -31.14 0.06 -2.16
N TYR A 41 -31.67 1.25 -1.89
CA TYR A 41 -30.92 2.34 -1.28
C TYR A 41 -30.62 2.05 0.19
N ILE A 42 -29.46 1.44 0.42
CA ILE A 42 -28.88 1.19 1.74
C ILE A 42 -27.61 2.02 1.86
N LYS A 43 -27.50 2.76 2.94
CA LYS A 43 -26.31 3.55 3.25
C LYS A 43 -25.65 2.97 4.50
N ILE A 44 -24.37 2.73 4.44
CA ILE A 44 -23.55 2.46 5.61
C ILE A 44 -23.24 3.80 6.28
N LYS A 45 -23.81 4.03 7.47
CA LYS A 45 -23.62 5.28 8.20
C LYS A 45 -22.36 5.28 9.05
N ASN A 46 -22.09 4.16 9.71
CA ASN A 46 -20.96 4.01 10.60
C ASN A 46 -20.55 2.55 10.68
N ILE A 47 -19.24 2.31 10.67
CA ILE A 47 -18.63 1.02 10.96
C ILE A 47 -17.61 1.22 12.08
N LYS A 48 -17.71 0.36 13.10
CA LYS A 48 -16.68 0.23 14.14
C LYS A 48 -16.14 -1.17 14.08
N VAL A 49 -14.83 -1.30 13.98
CA VAL A 49 -14.14 -2.59 13.92
C VAL A 49 -13.04 -2.58 14.96
N SER A 50 -12.88 -3.67 15.68
CA SER A 50 -11.79 -3.91 16.61
C SER A 50 -11.24 -5.31 16.43
N GLN A 51 -9.96 -5.47 16.67
CA GLN A 51 -9.29 -6.77 16.58
C GLN A 51 -9.75 -7.68 17.73
N ASN A 52 -9.99 -8.95 17.43
CA ASN A 52 -10.31 -9.99 18.40
C ASN A 52 -9.39 -11.21 18.17
N GLY A 53 -8.34 -11.30 18.97
CA GLY A 53 -7.28 -12.31 18.77
C GLY A 53 -6.40 -12.03 17.54
N ASN A 54 -5.71 -13.06 17.06
CA ASN A 54 -4.70 -12.89 16.00
C ASN A 54 -5.28 -12.72 14.58
N LEU A 55 -6.48 -13.20 14.30
CA LEU A 55 -7.08 -13.18 12.97
C LEU A 55 -8.57 -12.79 12.97
N GLY A 56 -9.18 -12.63 14.13
CA GLY A 56 -10.59 -12.29 14.26
C GLY A 56 -10.83 -10.79 14.43
N ILE A 57 -11.98 -10.36 14.00
CA ILE A 57 -12.49 -9.02 14.25
C ILE A 57 -13.88 -9.10 14.87
N ASN A 58 -14.22 -8.09 15.65
CA ASN A 58 -15.58 -7.81 16.10
C ASN A 58 -15.90 -6.35 15.86
N GLY A 59 -17.18 -6.03 15.81
CA GLY A 59 -17.57 -4.65 15.60
C GLY A 59 -19.05 -4.45 15.47
N SER A 60 -19.41 -3.25 15.02
CA SER A 60 -20.79 -2.90 14.72
C SER A 60 -20.88 -2.07 13.46
N VAL A 61 -21.95 -2.29 12.70
CA VAL A 61 -22.30 -1.50 11.53
C VAL A 61 -23.68 -0.90 11.70
N THR A 62 -23.81 0.37 11.36
CA THR A 62 -25.12 1.06 11.32
C THR A 62 -25.51 1.28 9.87
N LEU A 63 -26.61 0.64 9.46
CA LEU A 63 -27.19 0.75 8.13
C LEU A 63 -28.41 1.68 8.16
N GLU A 64 -28.57 2.51 7.15
CA GLU A 64 -29.75 3.32 6.90
C GLU A 64 -30.43 2.83 5.61
N PHE A 65 -31.68 2.40 5.73
CA PHE A 65 -32.53 1.95 4.63
C PHE A 65 -33.45 3.10 4.22
N TYR A 66 -33.26 3.62 3.03
CA TYR A 66 -34.02 4.77 2.54
C TYR A 66 -35.25 4.33 1.77
N ALA A 67 -36.40 4.87 2.14
CA ALA A 67 -37.63 4.78 1.34
C ALA A 67 -37.66 5.95 0.37
N ILE A 68 -37.23 5.72 -0.86
CA ILE A 68 -37.33 6.70 -1.94
C ILE A 68 -38.70 6.53 -2.59
N PRO A 69 -39.54 7.61 -2.70
CA PRO A 69 -40.77 7.56 -3.49
C PRO A 69 -40.42 7.11 -4.93
N LYS A 70 -41.28 6.29 -5.53
CA LYS A 70 -41.10 5.89 -6.95
C LYS A 70 -40.99 7.17 -7.80
N ILE A 71 -39.79 7.44 -8.28
CA ILE A 71 -39.56 8.43 -9.33
C ILE A 71 -40.04 7.78 -10.61
N GLU A 72 -40.78 8.54 -11.43
CA GLU A 72 -41.30 8.02 -12.71
C GLU A 72 -40.17 7.45 -13.56
N LYS A 73 -40.51 6.44 -14.38
CA LYS A 73 -39.55 5.57 -15.10
C LYS A 73 -38.46 6.27 -15.93
N GLU A 74 -38.64 7.55 -16.24
CA GLU A 74 -37.68 8.33 -17.07
C GLU A 74 -36.33 8.65 -16.40
N TYR A 75 -36.21 8.46 -15.09
CA TYR A 75 -34.98 8.78 -14.35
C TYR A 75 -34.27 7.54 -13.78
N GLY A 76 -34.81 6.34 -14.03
CA GLY A 76 -34.22 5.09 -13.51
C GLY A 76 -32.84 4.75 -14.07
N ASP A 77 -32.59 5.15 -15.33
CA ASP A 77 -31.36 4.82 -16.04
C ASP A 77 -30.18 5.79 -15.70
N LEU A 78 -30.44 6.85 -14.93
CA LEU A 78 -29.39 7.81 -14.53
C LEU A 78 -28.63 7.44 -13.25
N LEU A 79 -28.97 6.30 -12.63
CA LEU A 79 -28.41 5.88 -11.35
C LEU A 79 -27.61 4.57 -11.42
N GLU A 80 -27.07 4.22 -12.58
CA GLU A 80 -26.04 3.20 -12.67
C GLU A 80 -24.71 3.79 -12.15
N TRP A 81 -24.50 3.63 -10.85
CA TRP A 81 -23.22 3.93 -10.22
C TRP A 81 -22.30 2.72 -10.40
N ASN A 82 -21.51 2.75 -11.44
CA ASN A 82 -20.42 1.81 -11.62
C ASN A 82 -19.24 2.31 -10.75
N LEU A 83 -19.26 1.98 -9.48
CA LEU A 83 -18.13 2.19 -8.58
C LEU A 83 -17.23 0.95 -8.68
N ASP A 84 -16.28 0.99 -9.60
CA ASP A 84 -15.11 0.10 -9.57
C ASP A 84 -14.25 0.48 -8.35
N ASN A 85 -14.70 0.07 -7.16
CA ASN A 85 -13.92 0.23 -5.95
C ASN A 85 -13.01 -0.99 -5.79
N SER A 86 -11.72 -0.78 -5.95
CA SER A 86 -10.72 -1.71 -5.44
C SER A 86 -10.78 -1.67 -3.91
N TYR A 87 -11.29 -2.74 -3.32
CA TYR A 87 -11.37 -2.88 -1.86
C TYR A 87 -9.97 -2.97 -1.25
N GLY A 88 -9.80 -2.31 -0.11
CA GLY A 88 -8.53 -2.17 0.61
C GLY A 88 -7.92 -3.49 1.12
N LYS A 89 -6.95 -3.36 1.98
CA LYS A 89 -6.11 -4.44 2.52
C LYS A 89 -6.90 -5.58 3.17
N VAL A 90 -6.46 -6.82 2.98
CA VAL A 90 -7.08 -8.05 3.55
C VAL A 90 -7.19 -8.00 5.08
N ASN A 91 -6.28 -7.32 5.77
CA ASN A 91 -6.35 -7.07 7.20
C ASN A 91 -5.75 -5.70 7.56
N PRO A 92 -6.58 -4.69 7.92
CA PRO A 92 -6.08 -3.36 8.28
C PRO A 92 -5.38 -3.31 9.65
N PHE A 93 -5.52 -4.37 10.47
CA PHE A 93 -4.91 -4.45 11.80
C PHE A 93 -3.61 -5.25 11.81
N ASP A 94 -3.19 -5.79 10.66
CA ASP A 94 -1.96 -6.54 10.54
C ASP A 94 -0.76 -5.58 10.50
N GLY A 95 -0.50 -4.97 11.67
CA GLY A 95 0.64 -4.10 11.91
C GLY A 95 1.92 -4.85 12.23
N GLN A 96 1.84 -6.19 12.32
CA GLN A 96 2.99 -7.00 12.64
C GLN A 96 3.76 -7.39 11.39
N ASP A 97 4.99 -6.88 11.35
CA ASP A 97 6.09 -7.39 10.54
C ASP A 97 5.86 -7.32 9.02
N ILE A 98 6.20 -6.17 8.44
CA ILE A 98 6.21 -5.99 6.99
C ILE A 98 7.07 -7.05 6.30
N ILE A 99 8.14 -7.51 6.93
CA ILE A 99 8.95 -8.62 6.44
C ILE A 99 8.14 -9.93 6.40
N SER A 100 7.19 -10.13 7.33
CA SER A 100 6.28 -11.29 7.27
C SER A 100 5.24 -11.15 6.16
N ARG A 101 4.88 -9.93 5.77
CA ARG A 101 3.99 -9.66 4.62
C ARG A 101 4.68 -9.94 3.27
N PHE A 102 6.00 -9.84 3.21
CA PHE A 102 6.78 -10.39 2.11
C PHE A 102 6.67 -11.92 2.02
N LYS A 103 6.15 -12.61 3.05
CA LYS A 103 5.96 -14.08 3.05
C LYS A 103 4.93 -14.58 2.02
N GLY A 104 4.02 -13.76 1.55
CA GLY A 104 3.16 -14.07 0.40
C GLY A 104 3.90 -14.15 -0.94
N LEU A 105 5.08 -13.55 -1.01
CA LEU A 105 6.06 -13.75 -2.08
C LEU A 105 6.99 -14.85 -1.59
N ASN A 106 6.82 -16.13 -1.96
CA ASN A 106 7.73 -17.26 -1.68
C ASN A 106 8.97 -16.90 -0.83
N THR A 107 8.80 -16.79 0.49
CA THR A 107 9.77 -16.21 1.43
C THR A 107 11.07 -16.98 1.58
N GLU A 108 11.14 -18.20 1.08
CA GLU A 108 12.43 -18.90 0.99
C GLU A 108 13.45 -18.18 0.09
N LYS A 109 12.97 -17.32 -0.84
CA LYS A 109 13.83 -16.52 -1.73
C LYS A 109 14.15 -15.11 -1.22
N ILE A 110 13.39 -14.54 -0.25
CA ILE A 110 13.61 -13.18 0.23
C ILE A 110 14.64 -13.10 1.36
N LYS A 111 14.97 -14.19 2.00
CA LYS A 111 16.14 -14.31 2.89
C LYS A 111 17.46 -14.35 2.09
N GLU A 112 17.63 -13.48 1.12
CA GLU A 112 18.97 -13.11 0.71
C GLU A 112 19.58 -12.33 1.88
N LYS A 113 20.35 -13.03 2.69
CA LYS A 113 21.01 -12.59 3.93
C LYS A 113 21.89 -11.33 3.78
N ASN A 114 21.94 -10.72 2.61
CA ASN A 114 22.89 -9.67 2.26
C ASN A 114 22.24 -8.48 1.53
N SER A 115 20.95 -8.17 1.75
CA SER A 115 20.35 -6.94 1.20
C SER A 115 20.54 -5.78 2.16
N ASP A 116 21.19 -4.71 1.71
CA ASP A 116 21.28 -3.47 2.49
C ASP A 116 19.97 -2.68 2.41
N PHE A 117 19.34 -2.67 1.21
CA PHE A 117 18.05 -2.01 0.98
C PHE A 117 17.09 -2.93 0.23
N ILE A 118 15.82 -2.81 0.56
CA ILE A 118 14.74 -3.55 -0.09
C ILE A 118 13.64 -2.58 -0.50
N MET A 119 13.18 -2.70 -1.74
CA MET A 119 11.99 -2.01 -2.23
C MET A 119 10.99 -3.03 -2.79
N CYS A 120 9.72 -2.78 -2.56
CA CYS A 120 8.63 -3.49 -3.24
C CYS A 120 7.79 -2.51 -4.03
N VAL A 121 7.44 -2.91 -5.26
CA VAL A 121 6.55 -2.15 -6.14
C VAL A 121 5.42 -3.07 -6.59
N LYS A 122 4.18 -2.69 -6.28
CA LYS A 122 2.99 -3.52 -6.43
C LYS A 122 1.91 -2.80 -7.23
N PRO A 123 0.98 -3.56 -7.85
CA PRO A 123 -0.23 -2.96 -8.42
C PRO A 123 -1.12 -2.37 -7.33
N MET A 124 -1.94 -1.38 -7.69
CA MET A 124 -2.85 -0.68 -6.77
C MET A 124 -3.88 -1.61 -6.10
N ASN A 125 -4.27 -2.68 -6.76
CA ASN A 125 -5.20 -3.69 -6.20
C ASN A 125 -4.51 -4.74 -5.31
N SER A 126 -3.22 -4.57 -5.03
CA SER A 126 -2.50 -5.41 -4.06
C SER A 126 -2.97 -5.11 -2.63
N THR A 127 -2.87 -6.12 -1.75
CA THR A 127 -3.07 -5.95 -0.31
C THR A 127 -1.94 -5.16 0.37
N LEU A 128 -0.83 -4.95 -0.34
CA LEU A 128 0.32 -4.18 0.10
C LEU A 128 0.32 -2.79 -0.54
N PRO A 129 0.98 -1.79 0.08
CA PRO A 129 1.21 -0.50 -0.55
C PRO A 129 1.83 -0.64 -1.95
N THR A 130 1.53 0.30 -2.85
CA THR A 130 2.08 0.29 -4.21
C THR A 130 3.60 0.46 -4.22
N MET A 131 4.14 1.15 -3.21
CA MET A 131 5.58 1.28 -2.98
C MET A 131 5.90 1.11 -1.49
N MET A 132 6.96 0.38 -1.21
CA MET A 132 7.59 0.26 0.11
C MET A 132 9.10 0.27 -0.07
N LEU A 133 9.81 1.09 0.68
CA LEU A 133 11.28 1.15 0.69
C LEU A 133 11.79 1.16 2.12
N GLY A 134 12.78 0.34 2.41
CA GLY A 134 13.40 0.30 3.73
C GLY A 134 14.75 -0.41 3.75
N LYS A 135 15.34 -0.46 4.93
CA LYS A 135 16.60 -1.15 5.22
C LYS A 135 16.36 -2.67 5.26
N GLY A 136 17.18 -3.44 4.55
CA GLY A 136 16.99 -4.89 4.40
C GLY A 136 17.40 -5.74 5.58
N ASN A 137 18.35 -5.28 6.40
CA ASN A 137 18.97 -6.04 7.49
C ASN A 137 18.52 -5.56 8.89
N VAL A 138 17.42 -4.81 8.98
CA VAL A 138 16.84 -4.33 10.25
C VAL A 138 15.58 -5.12 10.55
N GLU A 139 15.43 -5.58 11.79
CA GLU A 139 14.18 -6.19 12.24
C GLU A 139 13.10 -5.11 12.40
N GLY A 140 11.90 -5.41 11.91
CA GLY A 140 10.76 -4.51 11.92
C GLY A 140 10.72 -3.52 10.76
N ASP A 141 9.85 -2.53 10.90
CA ASP A 141 9.49 -1.56 9.85
C ASP A 141 9.90 -0.11 10.14
N SER A 142 10.68 0.10 11.20
CA SER A 142 11.05 1.44 11.67
C SER A 142 11.78 2.31 10.64
N THR A 143 12.37 1.67 9.62
CA THR A 143 13.08 2.37 8.53
C THR A 143 12.25 2.51 7.27
N TYR A 144 11.06 1.93 7.19
CA TYR A 144 10.28 1.88 5.95
C TYR A 144 9.48 3.14 5.72
N ILE A 145 9.48 3.60 4.46
CA ILE A 145 8.53 4.55 3.92
C ILE A 145 7.56 3.83 2.97
N TYR A 146 6.34 4.33 2.89
CA TYR A 146 5.24 3.68 2.16
C TYR A 146 4.44 4.69 1.36
N GLU A 147 4.00 4.28 0.17
CA GLU A 147 3.06 5.06 -0.61
C GLU A 147 2.04 4.18 -1.32
N ASP A 148 0.78 4.63 -1.31
CA ASP A 148 -0.30 4.10 -2.12
C ASP A 148 -0.63 5.12 -3.22
N ASN A 149 -0.01 4.95 -4.40
CA ASN A 149 -0.20 5.84 -5.54
C ASN A 149 -0.60 5.02 -6.77
N PRO A 150 -1.74 5.32 -7.42
CA PRO A 150 -2.15 4.63 -8.64
C PRO A 150 -1.27 4.96 -9.86
N GLY A 151 -0.44 6.00 -9.79
CA GLY A 151 0.48 6.45 -10.81
C GLY A 151 1.94 6.08 -10.51
N ILE A 152 2.84 6.88 -11.05
CA ILE A 152 4.29 6.73 -10.84
C ILE A 152 4.72 7.57 -9.63
N GLU A 153 5.27 6.91 -8.62
CA GLU A 153 5.88 7.58 -7.47
C GLU A 153 7.35 7.90 -7.73
N GLU A 154 7.80 9.09 -7.38
CA GLU A 154 9.20 9.50 -7.51
C GLU A 154 9.92 9.36 -6.18
N VAL A 155 10.94 8.50 -6.16
CA VAL A 155 11.69 8.13 -4.95
C VAL A 155 13.15 8.51 -5.11
N TYR A 156 13.72 9.11 -4.07
CA TYR A 156 15.13 9.50 -4.02
C TYR A 156 15.84 8.71 -2.92
N VAL A 157 16.99 8.12 -3.27
CA VAL A 157 17.88 7.42 -2.33
C VAL A 157 19.26 8.07 -2.39
N TYR A 158 19.69 8.60 -1.28
CA TYR A 158 20.98 9.25 -1.13
C TYR A 158 21.92 8.35 -0.34
N LEU A 159 23.08 8.08 -0.91
CA LEU A 159 24.14 7.28 -0.31
C LEU A 159 25.40 8.13 -0.27
N THR A 160 25.96 8.34 0.93
CA THR A 160 27.14 9.19 1.11
C THR A 160 28.19 8.47 1.95
N LYS A 161 29.46 8.85 1.75
CA LYS A 161 30.58 8.41 2.58
C LYS A 161 31.25 9.62 3.23
N GLN A 162 31.40 9.59 4.56
CA GLN A 162 32.14 10.60 5.32
C GLN A 162 32.99 9.92 6.40
N ASN A 163 34.25 10.29 6.50
CA ASN A 163 35.17 9.77 7.51
C ASN A 163 35.14 8.24 7.65
N ASP A 164 35.20 7.54 6.53
CA ASP A 164 35.11 6.07 6.41
C ASP A 164 33.81 5.43 6.90
N LYS A 165 32.77 6.21 7.16
CA LYS A 165 31.44 5.79 7.49
C LYS A 165 30.49 6.00 6.31
N TYR A 166 29.50 5.12 6.19
CA TYR A 166 28.47 5.19 5.15
C TYR A 166 27.16 5.64 5.76
N PHE A 167 26.47 6.54 5.04
CA PHE A 167 25.20 7.10 5.46
C PHE A 167 24.18 6.96 4.33
N TYR A 168 22.93 6.84 4.72
CA TYR A 168 21.81 6.80 3.80
C TYR A 168 20.64 7.62 4.27
N LYS A 169 19.87 8.11 3.32
CA LYS A 169 18.55 8.69 3.52
C LYS A 169 17.73 8.50 2.25
N TYR A 170 16.43 8.46 2.38
CA TYR A 170 15.52 8.39 1.25
C TYR A 170 14.22 9.11 1.55
N ASN A 171 13.54 9.51 0.48
CA ASN A 171 12.23 10.12 0.52
C ASN A 171 11.45 9.83 -0.76
N ASP A 172 10.15 9.94 -0.65
CA ASP A 172 9.21 10.07 -1.75
C ASP A 172 8.52 11.43 -1.72
N SER A 173 7.33 11.54 -2.30
CA SER A 173 6.55 12.79 -2.36
C SER A 173 5.96 13.19 -1.00
N LYS A 174 5.78 12.26 -0.06
CA LYS A 174 5.06 12.47 1.21
C LYS A 174 5.86 12.11 2.44
N ASP A 175 6.72 11.09 2.33
CA ASP A 175 7.41 10.52 3.48
C ASP A 175 8.94 10.53 3.27
N ARG A 176 9.68 10.35 4.36
CA ARG A 176 11.14 10.37 4.37
C ARG A 176 11.72 9.58 5.54
N TYR A 177 12.92 9.08 5.31
CA TYR A 177 13.70 8.45 6.37
C TYR A 177 15.18 8.93 6.33
N PRO A 178 15.80 9.28 7.47
CA PRO A 178 15.17 9.42 8.77
C PRO A 178 14.16 10.58 8.83
N GLN A 179 13.25 10.57 9.81
CA GLN A 179 12.19 11.57 9.92
C GLN A 179 12.73 13.01 10.11
N ASP A 180 13.80 13.17 10.88
CA ASP A 180 14.49 14.43 11.06
C ASP A 180 15.28 14.87 9.81
N TYR A 181 15.51 13.91 8.87
CA TYR A 181 16.18 14.11 7.59
C TYR A 181 17.43 15.00 7.66
N ASN A 182 18.28 14.76 8.69
CA ASN A 182 19.49 15.52 8.90
C ASN A 182 20.43 15.47 7.67
N GLU A 183 21.44 16.34 7.62
CA GLU A 183 22.29 16.50 6.43
C GLU A 183 22.92 15.21 5.93
N ASN A 184 23.37 14.34 6.82
CA ASN A 184 24.08 13.12 6.47
C ASN A 184 23.16 11.91 6.29
N GLY A 185 22.02 11.88 6.96
CA GLY A 185 21.16 10.72 7.07
C GLY A 185 21.60 9.76 8.18
N GLU A 186 21.19 8.49 8.10
CA GLU A 186 21.48 7.45 9.10
C GLU A 186 22.73 6.66 8.72
N GLU A 187 23.60 6.38 9.71
CA GLU A 187 24.79 5.56 9.51
C GLU A 187 24.41 4.09 9.28
N PHE A 188 25.10 3.41 8.38
CA PHE A 188 24.92 1.97 8.19
C PHE A 188 26.27 1.25 7.94
N ILE A 189 26.29 -0.01 8.37
CA ILE A 189 27.39 -0.93 8.11
C ILE A 189 27.06 -1.74 6.87
N LEU A 190 28.00 -1.79 5.92
CA LEU A 190 27.86 -2.58 4.71
C LEU A 190 27.88 -4.09 5.03
N SER A 191 26.96 -4.83 4.43
CA SER A 191 26.91 -6.29 4.53
C SER A 191 27.93 -6.98 3.62
N SER A 192 28.48 -6.26 2.64
CA SER A 192 29.41 -6.79 1.64
C SER A 192 30.33 -5.69 1.07
N SER A 193 31.14 -6.04 0.07
CA SER A 193 31.97 -5.07 -0.68
C SER A 193 31.16 -4.12 -1.56
N THR A 194 29.90 -4.42 -1.81
CA THR A 194 28.94 -3.60 -2.57
C THR A 194 27.74 -3.26 -1.72
N ILE A 195 27.03 -2.18 -2.07
CA ILE A 195 25.73 -1.85 -1.49
C ILE A 195 24.67 -2.64 -2.26
N ASN A 196 24.05 -3.62 -1.61
CA ASN A 196 23.06 -4.49 -2.24
C ASN A 196 21.66 -3.92 -2.09
N PHE A 197 21.02 -3.57 -3.21
CA PHE A 197 19.68 -3.06 -3.28
C PHE A 197 18.80 -4.01 -4.10
N ASN A 198 17.84 -4.67 -3.46
CA ASN A 198 16.90 -5.57 -4.12
C ASN A 198 15.53 -4.91 -4.26
N ILE A 199 15.00 -4.92 -5.49
CA ILE A 199 13.66 -4.44 -5.82
C ILE A 199 12.81 -5.63 -6.28
N TYR A 200 11.67 -5.81 -5.64
CA TYR A 200 10.67 -6.81 -5.99
C TYR A 200 9.46 -6.14 -6.61
N SER A 201 9.20 -6.46 -7.86
CA SER A 201 8.09 -5.91 -8.63
C SER A 201 7.15 -7.02 -9.09
N ASN A 202 6.13 -6.68 -9.84
CA ASN A 202 5.20 -7.60 -10.48
C ASN A 202 4.89 -7.16 -11.91
N ASN A 203 4.52 -8.09 -12.76
CA ASN A 203 3.93 -7.76 -14.05
C ASN A 203 2.71 -6.86 -13.86
N ARG A 204 2.43 -6.01 -14.84
CA ARG A 204 1.18 -5.25 -14.87
C ARG A 204 0.01 -6.18 -15.11
N LEU A 205 -1.11 -5.92 -14.44
CA LEU A 205 -2.30 -6.75 -14.54
C LEU A 205 -3.06 -6.48 -15.85
N ASP A 206 -3.16 -5.21 -16.22
CA ASP A 206 -3.85 -4.74 -17.41
C ASP A 206 -3.31 -3.37 -17.86
N ASN A 207 -3.97 -2.77 -18.84
CA ASN A 207 -3.57 -1.47 -19.39
C ASN A 207 -3.88 -0.28 -18.46
N LEU A 208 -4.75 -0.45 -17.48
CA LEU A 208 -5.14 0.58 -16.50
C LEU A 208 -4.21 0.58 -15.28
N ASP A 209 -3.47 -0.50 -15.08
CA ASP A 209 -2.48 -0.61 -14.02
C ASP A 209 -1.26 0.29 -14.31
N ASN A 210 -1.28 1.50 -13.76
CA ASN A 210 -0.26 2.54 -13.97
C ASN A 210 0.68 2.72 -12.77
N SER A 211 0.45 2.03 -11.66
CA SER A 211 1.33 2.15 -10.49
C SER A 211 2.77 1.75 -10.80
N GLY A 212 3.71 2.49 -10.25
CA GLY A 212 5.14 2.23 -10.47
C GLY A 212 6.01 3.23 -9.73
N VAL A 213 7.32 3.13 -9.93
CA VAL A 213 8.32 3.95 -9.26
C VAL A 213 9.36 4.46 -10.26
N LYS A 214 9.67 5.76 -10.15
CA LYS A 214 10.87 6.36 -10.71
C LYS A 214 11.88 6.50 -9.57
N LEU A 215 12.84 5.58 -9.51
CA LEU A 215 13.87 5.54 -8.49
C LEU A 215 15.09 6.36 -8.92
N ASN A 216 15.42 7.37 -8.14
CA ASN A 216 16.60 8.21 -8.32
C ASN A 216 17.66 7.82 -7.29
N ILE A 217 18.77 7.21 -7.72
CA ILE A 217 19.86 6.83 -6.82
C ILE A 217 20.99 7.85 -6.95
N ILE A 218 21.29 8.54 -5.85
CA ILE A 218 22.38 9.47 -5.73
C ILE A 218 23.50 8.79 -4.92
N ASN A 219 24.48 8.19 -5.62
CA ASN A 219 25.57 7.48 -4.98
C ASN A 219 26.82 8.34 -4.91
N ASN A 220 27.11 8.88 -3.73
CA ASN A 220 28.33 9.64 -3.41
C ASN A 220 29.25 8.83 -2.49
N THR A 221 29.35 7.52 -2.73
CA THR A 221 30.25 6.62 -2.02
C THR A 221 31.32 6.05 -2.95
N ASP A 222 32.35 5.42 -2.39
CA ASP A 222 33.36 4.64 -3.13
C ASP A 222 32.91 3.19 -3.43
N LYS A 223 31.64 2.85 -3.09
CA LYS A 223 31.09 1.51 -3.31
C LYS A 223 30.14 1.49 -4.49
N THR A 224 30.15 0.39 -5.21
CA THR A 224 29.16 0.12 -6.25
C THR A 224 27.82 -0.27 -5.62
N VAL A 225 26.74 0.35 -6.04
CA VAL A 225 25.38 -0.11 -5.74
C VAL A 225 25.02 -1.22 -6.72
N ALA A 226 24.85 -2.43 -6.21
CA ALA A 226 24.34 -3.58 -6.98
C ALA A 226 22.82 -3.61 -6.88
N LEU A 227 22.15 -3.00 -7.85
CA LEU A 227 20.69 -2.93 -7.93
C LEU A 227 20.13 -4.09 -8.71
N ARG A 228 19.28 -4.91 -8.08
CA ARG A 228 18.63 -6.06 -8.72
C ARG A 228 17.11 -5.84 -8.72
N ILE A 229 16.52 -5.87 -9.91
CA ILE A 229 15.06 -5.72 -10.10
C ILE A 229 14.51 -7.08 -10.53
N LYS A 230 13.63 -7.65 -9.71
CA LYS A 230 13.06 -8.98 -9.89
C LYS A 230 11.56 -8.93 -10.13
N GLY A 231 11.09 -9.69 -11.12
CA GLY A 231 9.67 -9.87 -11.41
C GLY A 231 8.97 -8.65 -12.03
N ASP A 232 9.73 -7.71 -12.56
CA ASP A 232 9.16 -6.51 -13.21
C ASP A 232 8.58 -6.85 -14.59
N ASP A 233 7.62 -6.05 -15.04
CA ASP A 233 7.02 -6.19 -16.37
C ASP A 233 8.06 -5.86 -17.45
N LYS A 234 8.28 -6.80 -18.36
CA LYS A 234 9.28 -6.66 -19.43
C LYS A 234 8.88 -5.64 -20.51
N ASN A 235 7.58 -5.49 -20.74
CA ASN A 235 7.05 -4.62 -21.80
C ASN A 235 6.75 -3.21 -21.29
N ARG A 236 6.25 -3.13 -20.07
CA ARG A 236 5.86 -1.88 -19.38
C ARG A 236 6.43 -1.87 -17.97
N PRO A 237 7.73 -1.67 -17.79
CA PRO A 237 8.36 -1.74 -16.46
C PRO A 237 7.67 -0.81 -15.43
N ARG A 238 7.44 -1.34 -14.23
CA ARG A 238 6.97 -0.51 -13.10
C ARG A 238 8.09 0.33 -12.53
N VAL A 239 9.33 -0.16 -12.63
CA VAL A 239 10.50 0.47 -12.03
C VAL A 239 11.37 1.07 -13.12
N THR A 240 11.48 2.38 -13.11
CA THR A 240 12.49 3.11 -13.88
C THR A 240 13.57 3.63 -12.94
N VAL A 241 14.82 3.61 -13.37
CA VAL A 241 15.95 3.99 -12.52
C VAL A 241 16.75 5.08 -13.21
N SER A 242 17.02 6.15 -12.48
CA SER A 242 18.05 7.14 -12.82
C SER A 242 19.14 7.15 -11.77
N GLN A 243 20.36 7.47 -12.18
CA GLN A 243 21.53 7.47 -11.32
C GLN A 243 22.30 8.78 -11.44
N SER A 244 22.85 9.22 -10.33
CA SER A 244 23.74 10.38 -10.26
C SER A 244 24.73 10.22 -9.10
N GLY A 245 25.66 11.18 -8.96
CA GLY A 245 26.72 11.11 -7.98
C GLY A 245 28.03 10.55 -8.56
N SER A 246 29.05 10.41 -7.72
CA SER A 246 30.40 9.96 -8.10
C SER A 246 30.59 8.44 -8.10
N GLY A 247 29.74 7.73 -7.38
CA GLY A 247 29.80 6.27 -7.24
C GLY A 247 29.02 5.55 -8.35
N LYS A 248 29.38 4.29 -8.58
CA LYS A 248 28.78 3.46 -9.62
C LYS A 248 27.47 2.81 -9.16
N VAL A 249 26.53 2.61 -10.10
CA VAL A 249 25.32 1.82 -9.90
C VAL A 249 25.25 0.79 -11.02
N ASP A 250 25.27 -0.49 -10.67
CA ASP A 250 25.10 -1.61 -11.61
C ASP A 250 23.69 -2.16 -11.49
N ILE A 251 22.93 -2.13 -12.60
CA ILE A 251 21.52 -2.52 -12.64
C ILE A 251 21.37 -3.85 -13.36
N THR A 252 20.74 -4.82 -12.68
CA THR A 252 20.33 -6.10 -13.29
C THR A 252 18.82 -6.27 -13.19
N ARG A 253 18.21 -6.86 -14.23
CA ARG A 253 16.78 -7.20 -14.30
C ARG A 253 16.62 -8.69 -14.60
N ASP A 254 15.87 -9.39 -13.74
CA ASP A 254 15.62 -10.84 -13.84
C ASP A 254 14.17 -11.08 -14.30
#